data_b8d0118158454f5ea5b3072ceb0c4500
#
_entry.id   b8d0118158454f5ea5b3072ceb0c4500
#
_cell.length_a   1.000
_cell.length_b   1.000
_cell.length_c   1.000
_cell.angle_alpha   90.00
_cell.angle_beta   90.00
_cell.angle_gamma   90.00
#
_symmetry.space_group_name_H-M   'P 1'
#
loop_
_entity.id
_entity.type
_entity.pdbx_description
1 polymer ?
#
loop_
_entity_poly.entity_id
_entity_poly.type
_entity_poly.pdbx_seq_one_letter_code
_entity_poly.pdbx_strand_id
1 'polypeptide(L)'
;LIACYDGNGSNFGTHPQNVLRGMIYDTKTWEYPYLYNLIDQYRDLAKYNNGYSYNMMFVGPGWMNKMGRWEQPYELLLKSYTDGCNYYGKLKKEGKLIDMTMSEFADYFREKKGINAGNYNEPECAPWRDILYGSDKQLFWYCDPYMRACVNMDQGGAIVDLRPYVAKLEWPVGIGTKHVQDASYPFLIQEKYRAGYFTHYAGAGTVRSAKLSHNGEEVDLCLCPTHSHFSEEVIDGKKTRILTLDPVDIEFYDVKLTLQTKEYFEEGSSNIKIERSILSMSDPNAEVYLDEYITACYGTTEYPEDMTGITLAKLDGATAVSAVIPAIQTKVSLTPSAKAEGYIEEGYAFSPMFKLGYKKQITDKEVFATWLNLEKAN
;
A
#
# COMPACT_ATOMS: atom_id res chain seq x y z
N LEU A 1 -0.44 -13.02 5.08
CA LEU A 1 0.96 -12.76 5.41
C LEU A 1 1.43 -11.49 4.71
N ILE A 2 1.74 -10.47 5.45
CA ILE A 2 2.29 -9.24 4.90
C ILE A 2 3.73 -9.52 4.51
N ALA A 3 4.01 -9.54 3.21
CA ALA A 3 5.37 -9.41 2.76
C ALA A 3 5.80 -7.98 3.10
N CYS A 4 6.77 -7.82 3.96
CA CYS A 4 7.26 -6.51 4.33
C CYS A 4 7.92 -5.87 3.11
N TYR A 5 7.22 -4.96 2.49
CA TYR A 5 7.74 -4.10 1.47
C TYR A 5 8.24 -2.81 2.09
N ASP A 6 9.28 -2.30 1.52
CA ASP A 6 9.74 -0.95 1.82
C ASP A 6 8.79 0.14 1.27
N GLY A 7 7.69 -0.24 0.61
CA GLY A 7 6.76 0.67 -0.03
C GLY A 7 7.32 1.43 -1.23
N ASN A 8 8.57 1.20 -1.55
CA ASN A 8 9.30 1.89 -2.62
C ASN A 8 9.35 1.09 -3.93
N GLY A 9 8.51 0.08 -4.05
CA GLY A 9 8.52 -0.84 -5.18
C GLY A 9 9.68 -1.82 -5.17
N SER A 10 10.55 -1.78 -4.16
CA SER A 10 11.56 -2.80 -3.93
C SER A 10 10.94 -3.93 -3.11
N ASN A 11 10.79 -5.09 -3.73
CA ASN A 11 10.25 -6.28 -3.06
C ASN A 11 11.32 -7.04 -2.28
N PHE A 12 12.52 -6.52 -2.20
CA PHE A 12 13.68 -7.27 -1.83
C PHE A 12 14.53 -6.50 -0.83
N GLY A 13 13.89 -5.94 0.21
CA GLY A 13 14.57 -5.14 1.22
C GLY A 13 15.82 -5.76 1.79
N THR A 14 15.85 -7.08 1.95
CA THR A 14 17.05 -7.82 2.41
C THR A 14 17.88 -8.44 1.28
N HIS A 15 17.49 -8.17 0.03
CA HIS A 15 18.25 -8.69 -1.09
C HIS A 15 19.66 -8.08 -1.12
N PRO A 16 20.74 -8.89 -1.19
CA PRO A 16 22.11 -8.38 -1.10
C PRO A 16 22.41 -7.25 -2.08
N GLN A 17 21.90 -7.34 -3.27
CA GLN A 17 22.10 -6.32 -4.30
C GLN A 17 21.38 -5.02 -3.97
N ASN A 18 20.16 -5.07 -3.47
CA ASN A 18 19.43 -3.86 -3.10
C ASN A 18 20.08 -3.19 -1.89
N VAL A 19 20.52 -3.97 -0.92
CA VAL A 19 21.27 -3.45 0.21
C VAL A 19 22.55 -2.76 -0.27
N LEU A 20 23.33 -3.40 -1.15
CA LEU A 20 24.52 -2.79 -1.74
C LEU A 20 24.20 -1.55 -2.54
N ARG A 21 23.16 -1.59 -3.36
CA ARG A 21 22.75 -0.45 -4.16
C ARG A 21 22.40 0.73 -3.27
N GLY A 22 21.56 0.53 -2.26
CA GLY A 22 21.21 1.57 -1.31
C GLY A 22 22.44 2.11 -0.57
N MET A 23 23.30 1.23 -0.09
CA MET A 23 24.48 1.64 0.68
C MET A 23 25.55 2.32 -0.16
N ILE A 24 25.85 1.80 -1.34
CA ILE A 24 26.96 2.31 -2.17
C ILE A 24 26.54 3.49 -3.03
N TYR A 25 25.39 3.41 -3.69
CA TYR A 25 24.95 4.44 -4.63
C TYR A 25 24.29 5.63 -3.93
N ASP A 26 23.47 5.38 -2.91
CA ASP A 26 22.72 6.45 -2.26
C ASP A 26 23.47 7.04 -1.08
N THR A 27 24.15 6.22 -0.26
CA THR A 27 24.94 6.72 0.88
C THR A 27 26.43 6.80 0.61
N LYS A 28 26.91 6.17 -0.46
CA LYS A 28 28.33 6.05 -0.84
C LYS A 28 29.21 5.40 0.23
N THR A 29 28.58 4.70 1.16
CA THR A 29 29.28 4.02 2.26
C THR A 29 28.81 2.59 2.37
N TRP A 30 29.70 1.73 2.89
CA TRP A 30 29.32 0.38 3.30
C TRP A 30 29.16 0.37 4.82
N GLU A 31 27.92 0.30 5.26
CA GLU A 31 27.61 0.27 6.69
C GLU A 31 26.91 -1.04 7.07
N TYR A 32 27.61 -1.91 7.76
CA TYR A 32 27.05 -3.15 8.29
C TYR A 32 25.79 -3.00 9.13
N PRO A 33 25.72 -2.00 10.02
CA PRO A 33 24.54 -1.79 10.86
C PRO A 33 23.24 -1.70 10.07
N TYR A 34 23.31 -1.20 8.86
CA TYR A 34 22.16 -1.04 7.98
C TYR A 34 21.49 -2.39 7.63
N LEU A 35 22.27 -3.36 7.14
CA LEU A 35 21.77 -4.70 6.83
C LEU A 35 21.17 -5.37 8.06
N TYR A 36 21.83 -5.26 9.20
CA TYR A 36 21.41 -5.87 10.44
C TYR A 36 20.12 -5.20 10.98
N ASN A 37 20.05 -3.88 10.91
CA ASN A 37 18.86 -3.13 11.31
C ASN A 37 17.65 -3.50 10.45
N LEU A 38 17.85 -3.71 9.15
CA LEU A 38 16.80 -4.15 8.26
C LEU A 38 16.29 -5.56 8.62
N ILE A 39 17.19 -6.49 8.86
CA ILE A 39 16.84 -7.85 9.30
C ILE A 39 16.11 -7.82 10.66
N ASP A 40 16.59 -7.02 11.59
CA ASP A 40 15.98 -6.86 12.90
C ASP A 40 14.58 -6.25 12.82
N GLN A 41 14.38 -5.30 11.93
CA GLN A 41 13.07 -4.71 11.68
C GLN A 41 12.06 -5.77 11.20
N TYR A 42 12.43 -6.65 10.27
CA TYR A 42 11.57 -7.78 9.86
C TYR A 42 11.20 -8.67 11.06
N ARG A 43 12.18 -9.00 11.91
CA ARG A 43 11.94 -9.78 13.12
C ARG A 43 10.98 -9.07 14.08
N ASP A 44 11.23 -7.79 14.33
CA ASP A 44 10.48 -7.02 15.32
C ASP A 44 9.05 -6.73 14.88
N LEU A 45 8.80 -6.75 13.57
CA LEU A 45 7.45 -6.63 13.03
C LEU A 45 6.56 -7.86 13.28
N ALA A 46 7.13 -9.00 13.68
CA ALA A 46 6.35 -10.20 13.98
C ALA A 46 5.24 -9.94 15.01
N LYS A 47 5.47 -9.06 15.99
CA LYS A 47 4.47 -8.67 17.00
C LYS A 47 3.20 -8.04 16.39
N TYR A 48 3.31 -7.42 15.21
CA TYR A 48 2.18 -6.83 14.49
C TYR A 48 1.55 -7.80 13.49
N ASN A 49 2.23 -8.90 13.18
CA ASN A 49 1.84 -9.92 12.23
C ASN A 49 1.49 -11.24 12.92
N ASN A 50 0.72 -11.16 14.00
CA ASN A 50 0.23 -12.34 14.76
C ASN A 50 1.35 -13.27 15.24
N GLY A 51 2.49 -12.71 15.58
CA GLY A 51 3.60 -13.42 16.22
C GLY A 51 4.67 -13.92 15.27
N TYR A 52 4.57 -13.70 13.97
CA TYR A 52 5.63 -14.07 13.03
C TYR A 52 5.75 -13.12 11.84
N SER A 53 6.94 -13.06 11.30
CA SER A 53 7.23 -12.47 10.00
C SER A 53 7.97 -13.47 9.14
N TYR A 54 7.87 -13.30 7.85
CA TYR A 54 8.54 -14.10 6.87
C TYR A 54 9.53 -13.23 6.10
N ASN A 55 10.78 -13.66 6.09
CA ASN A 55 11.83 -12.98 5.34
C ASN A 55 12.55 -13.99 4.46
N MET A 56 12.62 -13.70 3.17
CA MET A 56 13.31 -14.51 2.19
C MET A 56 14.52 -13.75 1.65
N MET A 57 15.69 -14.36 1.80
CA MET A 57 16.89 -13.87 1.12
C MET A 57 16.94 -14.45 -0.29
N PHE A 58 16.69 -13.61 -1.26
CA PHE A 58 16.71 -14.02 -2.67
C PHE A 58 18.08 -13.79 -3.28
N VAL A 59 18.61 -14.81 -3.96
CA VAL A 59 19.86 -14.74 -4.70
C VAL A 59 19.67 -15.35 -6.08
N GLY A 60 19.76 -14.52 -7.09
CA GLY A 60 19.74 -14.97 -8.48
C GLY A 60 21.14 -15.23 -9.03
N PRO A 61 21.33 -16.23 -9.90
CA PRO A 61 22.63 -16.52 -10.50
C PRO A 61 23.25 -15.32 -11.21
N GLY A 62 22.43 -14.47 -11.83
CA GLY A 62 22.89 -13.26 -12.52
C GLY A 62 23.45 -12.18 -11.59
N TRP A 63 23.16 -12.25 -10.31
CA TRP A 63 23.61 -11.26 -9.33
C TRP A 63 24.92 -11.64 -8.63
N MET A 64 25.19 -12.93 -8.56
CA MET A 64 26.42 -13.47 -7.99
C MET A 64 27.47 -13.78 -9.07
N ASN A 65 27.28 -13.23 -10.26
CA ASN A 65 28.22 -13.42 -11.36
C ASN A 65 29.34 -12.38 -11.32
N LYS A 66 30.59 -12.82 -11.43
CA LYS A 66 31.75 -11.94 -11.53
C LYS A 66 31.72 -10.98 -12.72
N MET A 67 30.99 -11.32 -13.76
CA MET A 67 30.79 -10.48 -14.95
C MET A 67 29.84 -9.30 -14.71
N GLY A 68 29.15 -9.27 -13.56
CA GLY A 68 28.38 -8.14 -13.08
C GLY A 68 27.23 -7.69 -13.99
N ARG A 69 26.04 -8.26 -13.84
CA ARG A 69 24.85 -7.74 -14.52
C ARG A 69 24.52 -6.29 -14.15
N TRP A 70 25.02 -5.84 -12.98
CA TRP A 70 24.63 -4.59 -12.36
C TRP A 70 25.81 -3.67 -12.04
N GLU A 71 26.95 -3.88 -12.69
CA GLU A 71 28.15 -3.06 -12.52
C GLU A 71 28.65 -2.93 -11.07
N GLN A 72 28.27 -3.88 -10.22
CA GLN A 72 28.65 -3.85 -8.82
C GLN A 72 29.85 -4.78 -8.56
N PRO A 73 30.77 -4.38 -7.68
CA PRO A 73 31.89 -5.23 -7.33
C PRO A 73 31.41 -6.55 -6.74
N TYR A 74 31.81 -7.65 -7.37
CA TYR A 74 31.44 -9.00 -6.94
C TYR A 74 31.79 -9.27 -5.48
N GLU A 75 32.95 -8.80 -5.05
CA GLU A 75 33.46 -8.97 -3.69
C GLU A 75 32.53 -8.32 -2.65
N LEU A 76 31.95 -7.18 -2.97
CA LEU A 76 30.98 -6.52 -2.09
C LEU A 76 29.63 -7.24 -2.07
N LEU A 77 29.18 -7.76 -3.21
CA LEU A 77 28.00 -8.62 -3.26
C LEU A 77 28.16 -9.88 -2.44
N LEU A 78 29.28 -10.57 -2.62
CA LEU A 78 29.61 -11.78 -1.87
C LEU A 78 29.69 -11.49 -0.37
N LYS A 79 30.33 -10.38 -0.02
CA LYS A 79 30.44 -9.94 1.37
C LYS A 79 29.07 -9.68 2.00
N SER A 80 28.21 -8.87 1.33
CA SER A 80 26.87 -8.59 1.80
C SER A 80 26.06 -9.85 2.03
N TYR A 81 26.11 -10.77 1.08
CA TYR A 81 25.43 -12.05 1.18
C TYR A 81 25.95 -12.89 2.35
N THR A 82 27.28 -13.00 2.47
CA THR A 82 27.91 -13.76 3.54
C THR A 82 27.60 -13.18 4.92
N ASP A 83 27.66 -11.87 5.05
CA ASP A 83 27.34 -11.19 6.31
C ASP A 83 25.86 -11.36 6.69
N GLY A 84 24.96 -11.26 5.73
CA GLY A 84 23.55 -11.54 5.95
C GLY A 84 23.31 -12.97 6.43
N CYS A 85 23.90 -13.95 5.75
CA CYS A 85 23.81 -15.36 6.16
C CYS A 85 24.39 -15.61 7.56
N ASN A 86 25.52 -14.99 7.87
CA ASN A 86 26.14 -15.10 9.19
C ASN A 86 25.26 -14.47 10.28
N TYR A 87 24.61 -13.35 9.98
CA TYR A 87 23.71 -12.70 10.91
C TYR A 87 22.45 -13.53 11.16
N TYR A 88 21.84 -14.10 10.13
CA TYR A 88 20.76 -15.06 10.32
C TYR A 88 21.18 -16.27 11.14
N GLY A 89 22.38 -16.81 10.86
CA GLY A 89 22.95 -17.91 11.65
C GLY A 89 23.16 -17.56 13.12
N LYS A 90 23.53 -16.32 13.41
CA LYS A 90 23.61 -15.79 14.78
C LYS A 90 22.23 -15.74 15.43
N LEU A 91 21.25 -15.13 14.78
CA LEU A 91 19.89 -15.04 15.28
C LEU A 91 19.26 -16.41 15.54
N LYS A 92 19.52 -17.38 14.67
CA LYS A 92 19.11 -18.79 14.86
C LYS A 92 19.72 -19.38 16.13
N LYS A 93 21.01 -19.23 16.34
CA LYS A 93 21.72 -19.71 17.54
C LYS A 93 21.22 -19.05 18.82
N GLU A 94 20.79 -17.81 18.73
CA GLU A 94 20.21 -17.06 19.86
C GLU A 94 18.72 -17.38 20.09
N GLY A 95 18.12 -18.26 19.29
CA GLY A 95 16.69 -18.59 19.38
C GLY A 95 15.75 -17.48 18.93
N LYS A 96 16.27 -16.49 18.22
CA LYS A 96 15.49 -15.34 17.71
C LYS A 96 14.95 -15.54 16.30
N LEU A 97 15.35 -16.61 15.64
CA LEU A 97 14.96 -16.96 14.29
C LEU A 97 14.74 -18.47 14.19
N ILE A 98 13.69 -18.87 13.51
CA ILE A 98 13.48 -20.25 13.06
C ILE A 98 13.81 -20.31 11.57
N ASP A 99 14.76 -21.18 11.22
CA ASP A 99 15.14 -21.41 9.85
C ASP A 99 14.35 -22.58 9.28
N MET A 100 13.67 -22.34 8.18
CA MET A 100 12.82 -23.30 7.50
C MET A 100 12.99 -23.20 5.99
N THR A 101 12.88 -24.32 5.31
CA THR A 101 12.67 -24.30 3.86
C THR A 101 11.29 -23.72 3.54
N MET A 102 11.07 -23.31 2.29
CA MET A 102 9.76 -22.82 1.84
C MET A 102 8.64 -23.84 2.04
N SER A 103 8.95 -25.12 1.84
CA SER A 103 7.98 -26.22 2.05
C SER A 103 7.63 -26.38 3.53
N GLU A 104 8.64 -26.44 4.38
CA GLU A 104 8.43 -26.51 5.85
C GLU A 104 7.66 -25.32 6.38
N PHE A 105 7.95 -24.11 5.88
CA PHE A 105 7.18 -22.92 6.27
C PHE A 105 5.73 -22.99 5.78
N ALA A 106 5.50 -23.47 4.56
CA ALA A 106 4.14 -23.63 4.04
C ALA A 106 3.33 -24.64 4.87
N ASP A 107 3.95 -25.75 5.26
CA ASP A 107 3.29 -26.77 6.10
C ASP A 107 3.04 -26.23 7.52
N TYR A 108 4.03 -25.58 8.11
CA TYR A 108 3.87 -24.90 9.41
C TYR A 108 2.74 -23.88 9.38
N PHE A 109 2.68 -23.05 8.34
CA PHE A 109 1.64 -22.03 8.21
C PHE A 109 0.25 -22.66 8.07
N ARG A 110 0.11 -23.71 7.26
CA ARG A 110 -1.15 -24.45 7.11
C ARG A 110 -1.58 -25.11 8.40
N GLU A 111 -0.65 -25.70 9.13
CA GLU A 111 -0.94 -26.31 10.45
C GLU A 111 -1.46 -25.27 11.44
N LYS A 112 -0.82 -24.10 11.50
CA LYS A 112 -1.19 -23.05 12.46
C LYS A 112 -2.43 -22.25 12.06
N LYS A 113 -2.66 -22.04 10.76
CA LYS A 113 -3.69 -21.13 10.25
C LYS A 113 -4.81 -21.84 9.47
N GLY A 114 -4.64 -23.12 9.18
CA GLY A 114 -5.56 -23.91 8.36
C GLY A 114 -5.25 -23.85 6.86
N ILE A 115 -5.81 -24.80 6.13
CA ILE A 115 -5.56 -24.96 4.69
C ILE A 115 -6.25 -23.86 3.88
N ASN A 116 -7.39 -23.38 4.36
CA ASN A 116 -8.15 -22.32 3.72
C ASN A 116 -7.85 -20.98 4.37
N ALA A 117 -7.28 -20.08 3.62
CA ALA A 117 -7.05 -18.70 4.06
C ALA A 117 -8.35 -18.01 4.54
N GLY A 118 -9.53 -18.49 4.10
CA GLY A 118 -10.82 -18.03 4.58
C GLY A 118 -11.11 -18.31 6.06
N ASN A 119 -10.34 -19.17 6.71
CA ASN A 119 -10.44 -19.43 8.14
C ASN A 119 -9.48 -18.58 8.99
N TYR A 120 -8.61 -17.84 8.34
CA TYR A 120 -7.69 -16.92 8.97
C TYR A 120 -8.32 -15.53 9.04
N ASN A 121 -8.95 -15.24 10.17
CA ASN A 121 -9.74 -14.02 10.35
C ASN A 121 -8.99 -12.91 11.09
N GLU A 122 -7.78 -13.18 11.57
CA GLU A 122 -7.01 -12.15 12.27
C GLU A 122 -6.30 -11.25 11.25
N PRO A 123 -6.62 -9.96 11.19
CA PRO A 123 -5.91 -9.05 10.31
C PRO A 123 -4.47 -8.88 10.74
N GLU A 124 -3.62 -8.71 9.76
CA GLU A 124 -2.21 -8.37 9.94
C GLU A 124 -2.04 -6.88 9.71
N CYS A 125 -1.38 -6.21 10.62
CA CYS A 125 -1.02 -4.81 10.45
C CYS A 125 0.41 -4.58 10.89
N ALA A 126 1.12 -3.77 10.13
CA ALA A 126 2.52 -3.49 10.37
C ALA A 126 2.83 -2.03 10.08
N PRO A 127 3.12 -1.22 11.10
CA PRO A 127 3.82 0.03 10.88
C PRO A 127 5.23 -0.31 10.38
N TRP A 128 5.56 0.15 9.19
CA TRP A 128 6.84 -0.08 8.56
C TRP A 128 7.59 1.22 8.34
N ARG A 129 8.87 1.22 8.65
CA ARG A 129 9.76 2.33 8.36
C ARG A 129 10.75 1.89 7.29
N ASP A 130 10.68 2.52 6.13
CA ASP A 130 11.65 2.30 5.08
C ASP A 130 12.92 3.08 5.38
N ILE A 131 13.98 2.36 5.68
CA ILE A 131 15.31 2.92 5.91
C ILE A 131 16.24 2.72 4.72
N LEU A 132 15.76 2.07 3.64
CA LEU A 132 16.51 1.92 2.40
C LEU A 132 16.62 3.26 1.68
N TYR A 133 17.76 3.50 1.07
CA TYR A 133 18.02 4.70 0.27
C TYR A 133 17.96 6.02 1.05
N GLY A 134 18.12 5.96 2.38
CA GLY A 134 18.04 7.16 3.22
C GLY A 134 16.63 7.77 3.27
N SER A 135 15.63 7.11 2.73
CA SER A 135 14.26 7.50 2.91
C SER A 135 13.78 7.03 4.28
N ASP A 136 13.28 7.93 5.06
CA ASP A 136 12.69 7.63 6.38
C ASP A 136 11.17 7.44 6.25
N LYS A 137 10.76 6.72 5.21
CA LYS A 137 9.34 6.53 4.89
C LYS A 137 8.62 5.77 5.97
N GLN A 138 7.50 6.31 6.37
CA GLN A 138 6.59 5.66 7.28
C GLN A 138 5.40 5.10 6.51
N LEU A 139 5.21 3.79 6.64
CA LEU A 139 4.15 3.06 5.99
C LEU A 139 3.31 2.33 7.04
N PHE A 140 2.04 2.18 6.77
CA PHE A 140 1.17 1.32 7.52
C PHE A 140 0.58 0.26 6.59
N TRP A 141 0.81 -0.99 6.90
CA TRP A 141 0.26 -2.13 6.18
C TRP A 141 -0.91 -2.73 6.95
N TYR A 142 -1.97 -3.01 6.25
CA TYR A 142 -3.11 -3.78 6.72
C TYR A 142 -3.41 -4.92 5.75
N CYS A 143 -3.64 -6.12 6.27
CA CYS A 143 -4.00 -7.28 5.46
C CYS A 143 -4.97 -8.17 6.23
N ASP A 144 -6.06 -8.50 5.61
CA ASP A 144 -7.05 -9.46 6.10
C ASP A 144 -7.54 -10.39 4.98
N PRO A 145 -8.53 -11.30 5.21
CA PRO A 145 -9.06 -12.15 4.16
C PRO A 145 -9.77 -11.42 3.01
N TYR A 146 -10.07 -10.14 3.13
CA TYR A 146 -10.83 -9.38 2.16
C TYR A 146 -10.00 -8.40 1.35
N MET A 147 -8.92 -7.89 1.92
CA MET A 147 -8.06 -6.90 1.26
C MET A 147 -6.64 -6.84 1.84
N ARG A 148 -5.75 -6.26 1.07
CA ARG A 148 -4.48 -5.71 1.53
C ARG A 148 -4.42 -4.23 1.15
N ALA A 149 -4.00 -3.40 2.10
CA ALA A 149 -3.80 -1.98 1.88
C ALA A 149 -2.48 -1.50 2.45
N CYS A 150 -1.88 -0.49 1.82
CA CYS A 150 -0.73 0.24 2.34
C CYS A 150 -1.02 1.73 2.35
N VAL A 151 -0.83 2.35 3.49
CA VAL A 151 -0.94 3.81 3.68
C VAL A 151 0.45 4.39 3.80
N ASN A 152 0.72 5.48 3.08
CA ASN A 152 2.01 6.14 3.04
C ASN A 152 1.92 7.52 3.70
N MET A 153 2.59 7.68 4.85
CA MET A 153 2.59 8.94 5.60
C MET A 153 3.38 10.04 4.91
N ASP A 154 4.41 9.71 4.13
CA ASP A 154 5.15 10.70 3.33
C ASP A 154 4.32 11.29 2.20
N GLN A 155 3.20 10.64 1.88
CA GLN A 155 2.22 11.09 0.91
C GLN A 155 0.89 11.45 1.59
N GLY A 156 0.94 12.07 2.76
CA GLY A 156 -0.24 12.59 3.45
C GLY A 156 -1.26 11.55 3.86
N GLY A 157 -0.85 10.31 4.08
CA GLY A 157 -1.76 9.21 4.36
C GLY A 157 -2.49 8.70 3.13
N ALA A 158 -1.90 8.81 1.95
CA ALA A 158 -2.48 8.21 0.75
C ALA A 158 -2.41 6.69 0.79
N ILE A 159 -3.44 6.01 0.28
CA ILE A 159 -3.39 4.57 0.05
C ILE A 159 -2.63 4.33 -1.25
N VAL A 160 -1.48 3.68 -1.17
CA VAL A 160 -0.53 3.47 -2.27
C VAL A 160 -0.43 2.01 -2.75
N ASP A 161 -0.99 1.09 -2.02
CA ASP A 161 -1.24 -0.30 -2.46
C ASP A 161 -2.63 -0.70 -1.98
N LEU A 162 -3.46 -1.21 -2.88
CA LEU A 162 -4.77 -1.74 -2.55
C LEU A 162 -5.05 -2.98 -3.40
N ARG A 163 -5.21 -4.11 -2.72
CA ARG A 163 -5.50 -5.39 -3.35
C ARG A 163 -6.78 -5.98 -2.79
N PRO A 164 -7.83 -6.10 -3.59
CA PRO A 164 -9.07 -6.74 -3.17
C PRO A 164 -8.93 -8.27 -3.17
N TYR A 165 -9.42 -8.92 -2.12
CA TYR A 165 -9.52 -10.36 -2.01
C TYR A 165 -10.95 -10.85 -1.92
N VAL A 166 -11.92 -9.96 -2.03
CA VAL A 166 -13.36 -10.24 -1.89
C VAL A 166 -13.87 -11.28 -2.88
N ALA A 167 -13.27 -11.39 -4.05
CA ALA A 167 -13.64 -12.37 -5.06
C ALA A 167 -13.11 -13.78 -4.76
N LYS A 168 -12.15 -13.90 -3.85
CA LYS A 168 -11.48 -15.18 -3.50
C LYS A 168 -10.94 -15.91 -4.73
N LEU A 169 -10.29 -15.16 -5.62
CA LEU A 169 -9.66 -15.72 -6.80
C LEU A 169 -8.57 -16.71 -6.39
N GLU A 170 -8.58 -17.90 -7.02
CA GLU A 170 -7.71 -19.00 -6.59
C GLU A 170 -6.23 -18.64 -6.74
N TRP A 171 -5.87 -17.94 -7.79
CA TRP A 171 -4.51 -17.46 -8.01
C TRP A 171 -4.02 -17.62 -9.32
N PRO A 172 -2.88 -16.82 -9.46
CA PRO A 172 -3.03 -15.38 -9.60
C PRO A 172 -3.84 -15.14 -10.84
N VAL A 173 -4.48 -13.99 -10.91
CA VAL A 173 -5.19 -13.59 -12.12
C VAL A 173 -4.24 -13.67 -13.30
N GLY A 174 -4.70 -14.30 -14.38
CA GLY A 174 -3.89 -14.48 -15.56
C GLY A 174 -3.13 -15.81 -15.66
N ILE A 175 -3.17 -16.69 -14.67
CA ILE A 175 -2.60 -18.05 -14.83
C ILE A 175 -3.27 -18.76 -16.01
N GLY A 176 -2.43 -19.31 -16.87
CA GLY A 176 -2.87 -19.98 -18.10
C GLY A 176 -3.19 -19.04 -19.24
N THR A 177 -2.98 -17.74 -19.09
CA THR A 177 -3.09 -16.72 -20.13
C THR A 177 -1.73 -16.17 -20.52
N LYS A 178 -1.68 -15.31 -21.53
CA LYS A 178 -0.47 -14.58 -21.91
C LYS A 178 0.02 -13.59 -20.86
N HIS A 179 -0.80 -13.27 -19.86
CA HIS A 179 -0.51 -12.35 -18.76
C HIS A 179 0.14 -13.02 -17.54
N VAL A 180 0.47 -14.28 -17.59
CA VAL A 180 1.05 -15.04 -16.48
C VAL A 180 2.33 -14.41 -15.93
N GLN A 181 3.10 -13.74 -16.76
CA GLN A 181 4.31 -13.06 -16.34
C GLN A 181 4.05 -11.86 -15.42
N ASP A 182 2.86 -11.30 -15.48
CA ASP A 182 2.40 -10.26 -14.58
C ASP A 182 1.71 -10.85 -13.34
N ALA A 183 1.85 -12.15 -13.16
CA ALA A 183 1.21 -12.95 -12.15
C ALA A 183 1.44 -12.36 -10.76
N SER A 184 0.57 -11.50 -10.39
CA SER A 184 0.44 -10.99 -9.04
C SER A 184 -1.02 -11.05 -8.65
N TYR A 185 -1.32 -11.00 -7.37
CA TYR A 185 -2.69 -10.79 -6.96
C TYR A 185 -3.25 -9.54 -7.64
N PRO A 186 -4.53 -9.58 -8.01
CA PRO A 186 -5.18 -8.42 -8.59
C PRO A 186 -5.01 -7.22 -7.68
N PHE A 187 -4.72 -6.09 -8.28
CA PHE A 187 -4.57 -4.83 -7.55
C PHE A 187 -5.47 -3.76 -8.18
N LEU A 188 -5.91 -2.84 -7.37
CA LEU A 188 -6.55 -1.60 -7.79
C LEU A 188 -5.56 -0.44 -7.78
N ILE A 189 -4.74 -0.42 -6.73
CA ILE A 189 -3.72 0.60 -6.53
C ILE A 189 -2.36 -0.09 -6.40
N GLN A 190 -1.40 0.40 -7.16
CA GLN A 190 0.00 0.05 -7.04
C GLN A 190 0.81 1.25 -7.50
N GLU A 191 1.13 2.14 -6.59
CA GLU A 191 1.72 3.44 -6.90
C GLU A 191 2.98 3.37 -7.74
N LYS A 192 3.85 2.42 -7.42
CA LYS A 192 5.15 2.38 -8.07
C LYS A 192 5.37 1.13 -8.85
N TYR A 193 6.04 1.36 -9.95
CA TYR A 193 6.79 0.36 -10.63
C TYR A 193 7.64 -0.44 -9.65
N ARG A 194 7.48 -1.70 -9.67
CA ARG A 194 8.35 -2.62 -8.97
C ARG A 194 9.53 -2.97 -9.83
N ALA A 195 10.66 -3.20 -9.20
CA ALA A 195 11.89 -3.63 -9.85
C ALA A 195 11.73 -5.00 -10.57
N GLY A 196 10.74 -5.12 -11.42
CA GLY A 196 10.46 -6.25 -12.28
C GLY A 196 10.19 -5.74 -13.69
N TYR A 197 10.63 -6.45 -14.67
CA TYR A 197 10.51 -6.04 -16.07
C TYR A 197 9.07 -5.99 -16.57
N PHE A 198 8.16 -6.58 -15.83
CA PHE A 198 6.83 -6.91 -16.33
C PHE A 198 5.74 -5.95 -15.87
N THR A 199 6.04 -5.11 -14.91
CA THR A 199 5.05 -4.20 -14.31
C THR A 199 5.40 -2.73 -14.49
N HIS A 200 6.17 -2.40 -15.50
CA HIS A 200 6.69 -1.07 -15.77
C HIS A 200 5.66 0.02 -15.71
N TYR A 201 4.51 -0.25 -16.27
CA TYR A 201 3.48 0.76 -16.48
C TYR A 201 2.23 0.49 -15.64
N ALA A 202 2.12 -0.71 -15.13
CA ALA A 202 0.96 -1.08 -14.33
C ALA A 202 0.98 -0.35 -13.00
N GLY A 203 -0.04 0.40 -12.74
CA GLY A 203 -0.26 1.08 -11.48
C GLY A 203 0.50 2.40 -11.29
N ALA A 204 1.32 2.83 -12.26
CA ALA A 204 1.97 4.15 -12.16
C ALA A 204 0.94 5.27 -12.01
N GLY A 205 1.02 6.02 -10.93
CA GLY A 205 0.07 7.10 -10.62
C GLY A 205 -1.25 6.65 -10.03
N THR A 206 -1.41 5.36 -9.71
CA THR A 206 -2.59 4.90 -8.98
C THR A 206 -2.45 5.20 -7.51
N VAL A 207 -3.47 5.80 -6.92
CA VAL A 207 -3.47 6.24 -5.54
C VAL A 207 -4.90 6.52 -5.08
N ARG A 208 -5.17 6.37 -3.80
CA ARG A 208 -6.32 6.97 -3.16
C ARG A 208 -5.85 8.12 -2.28
N SER A 209 -6.31 9.32 -2.57
CA SER A 209 -5.93 10.52 -1.84
C SER A 209 -7.00 11.60 -1.94
N ALA A 210 -6.64 12.82 -1.61
CA ALA A 210 -7.49 13.99 -1.75
C ALA A 210 -6.69 15.23 -2.14
N LYS A 211 -7.40 16.20 -2.72
CA LYS A 211 -6.91 17.57 -2.98
C LYS A 211 -7.84 18.57 -2.34
N LEU A 212 -7.29 19.70 -1.96
CA LEU A 212 -8.08 20.85 -1.58
C LEU A 212 -7.93 21.96 -2.61
N SER A 213 -8.99 22.71 -2.84
CA SER A 213 -8.96 23.83 -3.77
C SER A 213 -9.71 25.05 -3.21
N HIS A 214 -9.17 26.24 -3.47
CA HIS A 214 -9.74 27.52 -3.12
C HIS A 214 -9.30 28.58 -4.13
N ASN A 215 -10.24 29.33 -4.70
CA ASN A 215 -9.96 30.44 -5.63
C ASN A 215 -8.98 30.12 -6.77
N GLY A 216 -9.01 28.87 -7.28
CA GLY A 216 -8.14 28.40 -8.36
C GLY A 216 -6.77 27.89 -7.90
N GLU A 217 -6.46 27.98 -6.62
CA GLU A 217 -5.30 27.29 -6.02
C GLU A 217 -5.67 25.87 -5.65
N GLU A 218 -4.71 24.96 -5.75
CA GLU A 218 -4.87 23.56 -5.35
C GLU A 218 -3.71 23.10 -4.45
N VAL A 219 -4.04 22.34 -3.43
CA VAL A 219 -3.10 21.64 -2.55
C VAL A 219 -3.39 20.15 -2.61
N ASP A 220 -2.44 19.36 -3.11
CA ASP A 220 -2.53 17.91 -3.14
C ASP A 220 -2.02 17.35 -1.81
N LEU A 221 -2.86 16.60 -1.09
CA LEU A 221 -2.48 16.00 0.18
C LEU A 221 -1.32 14.99 0.04
N CYS A 222 -1.13 14.40 -1.14
CA CYS A 222 0.05 13.57 -1.41
C CYS A 222 1.38 14.33 -1.28
N LEU A 223 1.35 15.66 -1.30
CA LEU A 223 2.53 16.50 -1.10
C LEU A 223 2.67 17.03 0.33
N CYS A 224 1.81 16.59 1.24
CA CYS A 224 1.76 17.01 2.63
C CYS A 224 2.17 15.87 3.56
N PRO A 225 3.47 15.58 3.72
CA PRO A 225 3.92 14.50 4.59
C PRO A 225 3.45 14.71 6.04
N THR A 226 3.15 13.62 6.71
CA THR A 226 2.65 13.62 8.08
C THR A 226 3.25 12.45 8.86
N HIS A 227 3.01 12.43 10.17
CA HIS A 227 3.24 11.26 11.00
C HIS A 227 1.92 10.61 11.38
N SER A 228 1.99 9.44 11.98
CA SER A 228 0.79 8.74 12.42
C SER A 228 1.03 7.97 13.70
N HIS A 229 -0.05 7.69 14.38
CA HIS A 229 -0.09 6.70 15.45
C HIS A 229 -1.23 5.72 15.21
N PHE A 230 -1.01 4.52 15.68
CA PHE A 230 -1.90 3.39 15.50
C PHE A 230 -2.54 3.02 16.83
N SER A 231 -3.84 2.76 16.81
CA SER A 231 -4.58 2.23 17.94
C SER A 231 -5.52 1.09 17.52
N GLU A 232 -5.90 0.27 18.48
CA GLU A 232 -6.95 -0.73 18.32
C GLU A 232 -8.09 -0.43 19.28
N GLU A 233 -9.32 -0.42 18.74
CA GLU A 233 -10.53 -0.18 19.51
C GLU A 233 -11.59 -1.21 19.13
N VAL A 234 -12.57 -1.42 20.01
CA VAL A 234 -13.76 -2.20 19.69
C VAL A 234 -14.90 -1.22 19.41
N ILE A 235 -15.32 -1.13 18.16
CA ILE A 235 -16.40 -0.26 17.70
C ILE A 235 -17.53 -1.16 17.21
N ASP A 236 -18.73 -0.98 17.77
CA ASP A 236 -19.92 -1.79 17.45
C ASP A 236 -19.67 -3.31 17.55
N GLY A 237 -18.84 -3.71 18.53
CA GLY A 237 -18.51 -5.11 18.79
C GLY A 237 -17.44 -5.70 17.87
N LYS A 238 -16.88 -4.90 16.97
CA LYS A 238 -15.84 -5.31 16.04
C LYS A 238 -14.50 -4.64 16.36
N LYS A 239 -13.46 -5.42 16.31
CA LYS A 239 -12.10 -4.92 16.48
C LYS A 239 -11.71 -4.06 15.28
N THR A 240 -11.39 -2.82 15.55
CA THR A 240 -11.07 -1.83 14.52
C THR A 240 -9.68 -1.27 14.76
N ARG A 241 -8.86 -1.27 13.73
CA ARG A 241 -7.55 -0.61 13.72
C ARG A 241 -7.73 0.79 13.21
N ILE A 242 -7.21 1.74 13.95
CA ILE A 242 -7.34 3.16 13.64
C ILE A 242 -5.95 3.73 13.43
N LEU A 243 -5.72 4.23 12.23
CA LEU A 243 -4.54 5.01 11.91
C LEU A 243 -4.91 6.48 11.99
N THR A 244 -4.42 7.18 13.00
CA THR A 244 -4.62 8.61 13.17
C THR A 244 -3.39 9.34 12.66
N LEU A 245 -3.57 10.19 11.66
CA LEU A 245 -2.52 11.04 11.12
C LEU A 245 -2.43 12.33 11.95
N ASP A 246 -1.22 12.85 12.09
CA ASP A 246 -1.03 14.17 12.69
C ASP A 246 -1.71 15.22 11.83
N PRO A 247 -2.24 16.29 12.44
CA PRO A 247 -2.86 17.37 11.70
C PRO A 247 -1.90 18.01 10.70
N VAL A 248 -2.41 18.35 9.54
CA VAL A 248 -1.68 19.03 8.47
C VAL A 248 -2.24 20.44 8.31
N ASP A 249 -1.36 21.43 8.33
CA ASP A 249 -1.71 22.81 8.03
C ASP A 249 -1.63 23.04 6.51
N ILE A 250 -2.69 23.58 5.96
CA ILE A 250 -2.84 23.89 4.55
C ILE A 250 -3.03 25.37 4.40
N GLU A 251 -2.27 25.97 3.51
CA GLU A 251 -2.23 27.41 3.31
C GLU A 251 -2.54 27.74 1.85
N PHE A 252 -3.60 28.51 1.66
CA PHE A 252 -3.90 29.24 0.43
C PHE A 252 -3.53 30.71 0.63
N TYR A 253 -3.56 31.49 -0.41
CA TYR A 253 -3.16 32.89 -0.34
C TYR A 253 -3.88 33.69 0.78
N ASP A 254 -5.17 33.46 0.93
CA ASP A 254 -6.05 34.19 1.86
C ASP A 254 -6.71 33.31 2.92
N VAL A 255 -6.56 31.99 2.85
CA VAL A 255 -7.18 31.05 3.79
C VAL A 255 -6.17 30.02 4.29
N LYS A 256 -6.18 29.80 5.59
CA LYS A 256 -5.43 28.73 6.24
C LYS A 256 -6.40 27.78 6.92
N LEU A 257 -6.14 26.51 6.83
CA LEU A 257 -6.91 25.49 7.55
C LEU A 257 -6.02 24.38 8.08
N THR A 258 -6.47 23.73 9.14
CA THR A 258 -5.83 22.55 9.71
C THR A 258 -6.75 21.35 9.51
N LEU A 259 -6.23 20.31 8.85
CA LEU A 259 -6.95 19.08 8.54
C LEU A 259 -6.33 17.90 9.30
N GLN A 260 -7.16 17.08 9.93
CA GLN A 260 -6.76 15.77 10.46
C GLN A 260 -7.46 14.64 9.72
N THR A 261 -6.72 13.57 9.47
CA THR A 261 -7.25 12.34 8.85
C THR A 261 -7.16 11.18 9.81
N LYS A 262 -8.21 10.34 9.81
CA LYS A 262 -8.20 9.01 10.44
C LYS A 262 -8.65 7.97 9.44
N GLU A 263 -7.98 6.83 9.43
CA GLU A 263 -8.36 5.69 8.61
C GLU A 263 -8.70 4.50 9.50
N TYR A 264 -9.84 3.89 9.22
CA TYR A 264 -10.41 2.82 10.04
C TYR A 264 -10.43 1.53 9.22
N PHE A 265 -9.84 0.50 9.78
CA PHE A 265 -9.78 -0.86 9.24
C PHE A 265 -10.50 -1.78 10.21
N GLU A 266 -11.75 -2.09 9.90
CA GLU A 266 -12.61 -2.95 10.70
C GLU A 266 -12.35 -4.41 10.38
N GLU A 267 -12.17 -5.24 11.40
CA GLU A 267 -11.97 -6.67 11.25
C GLU A 267 -13.16 -7.33 10.58
N GLY A 268 -12.88 -8.12 9.54
CA GLY A 268 -13.92 -8.83 8.78
C GLY A 268 -14.69 -7.94 7.79
N SER A 269 -14.23 -6.72 7.57
CA SER A 269 -14.83 -5.78 6.61
C SER A 269 -13.94 -5.64 5.37
N SER A 270 -14.57 -5.49 4.23
CA SER A 270 -13.91 -5.10 2.97
C SER A 270 -13.96 -3.60 2.71
N ASN A 271 -14.26 -2.81 3.74
CA ASN A 271 -14.42 -1.36 3.65
C ASN A 271 -13.34 -0.66 4.46
N ILE A 272 -12.84 0.45 3.92
CA ILE A 272 -11.97 1.38 4.63
C ILE A 272 -12.76 2.66 4.84
N LYS A 273 -12.99 3.04 6.10
CA LYS A 273 -13.57 4.36 6.42
C LYS A 273 -12.43 5.36 6.55
N ILE A 274 -12.54 6.46 5.86
CA ILE A 274 -11.61 7.58 5.96
C ILE A 274 -12.40 8.77 6.49
N GLU A 275 -11.97 9.27 7.63
CA GLU A 275 -12.59 10.40 8.31
C GLU A 275 -11.69 11.63 8.21
N ARG A 276 -12.25 12.74 7.80
CA ARG A 276 -11.60 14.03 7.72
C ARG A 276 -12.22 14.98 8.73
N SER A 277 -11.38 15.61 9.53
CA SER A 277 -11.78 16.61 10.51
C SER A 277 -11.13 17.94 10.18
N ILE A 278 -11.91 18.96 9.88
CA ILE A 278 -11.43 20.33 9.75
C ILE A 278 -11.30 20.90 11.15
N LEU A 279 -10.09 20.96 11.67
CA LEU A 279 -9.83 21.39 13.04
C LEU A 279 -9.94 22.91 13.19
N SER A 280 -9.60 23.65 12.15
CA SER A 280 -9.71 25.10 12.10
C SER A 280 -9.71 25.61 10.67
N MET A 281 -10.37 26.72 10.43
CA MET A 281 -10.33 27.49 9.19
C MET A 281 -10.25 28.98 9.55
N SER A 282 -9.29 29.70 8.97
CA SER A 282 -9.05 31.12 9.31
C SER A 282 -10.19 32.04 8.87
N ASP A 283 -10.88 31.70 7.78
CA ASP A 283 -12.13 32.33 7.36
C ASP A 283 -13.23 31.24 7.23
N PRO A 284 -14.16 31.16 8.20
CA PRO A 284 -15.24 30.18 8.16
C PRO A 284 -16.21 30.31 6.97
N ASN A 285 -16.17 31.43 6.25
CA ASN A 285 -17.02 31.69 5.08
C ASN A 285 -16.30 31.40 3.76
N ALA A 286 -15.03 31.03 3.81
CA ALA A 286 -14.29 30.73 2.59
C ALA A 286 -14.86 29.51 1.86
N GLU A 287 -14.95 29.59 0.55
CA GLU A 287 -15.37 28.47 -0.31
C GLU A 287 -14.18 27.57 -0.58
N VAL A 288 -13.93 26.62 0.32
CA VAL A 288 -12.90 25.60 0.17
C VAL A 288 -13.56 24.28 -0.22
N TYR A 289 -13.01 23.63 -1.24
CA TYR A 289 -13.51 22.34 -1.73
C TYR A 289 -12.48 21.24 -1.49
N LEU A 290 -12.98 20.11 -1.05
CA LEU A 290 -12.22 18.85 -1.00
C LEU A 290 -12.63 17.97 -2.16
N ASP A 291 -11.65 17.45 -2.87
CA ASP A 291 -11.79 16.45 -3.92
C ASP A 291 -11.15 15.14 -3.42
N GLU A 292 -11.98 14.20 -2.96
CA GLU A 292 -11.57 12.85 -2.58
C GLU A 292 -11.63 11.94 -3.79
N TYR A 293 -10.56 11.19 -4.06
CA TYR A 293 -10.49 10.37 -5.25
C TYR A 293 -9.70 9.08 -5.07
N ILE A 294 -9.96 8.15 -5.96
CA ILE A 294 -9.16 6.97 -6.23
C ILE A 294 -8.82 6.95 -7.73
N THR A 295 -7.55 6.86 -8.04
CA THR A 295 -7.10 6.46 -9.36
C THR A 295 -6.73 5.00 -9.30
N ALA A 296 -7.31 4.19 -10.14
CA ALA A 296 -7.14 2.75 -10.12
C ALA A 296 -6.83 2.21 -11.51
N CYS A 297 -6.05 1.14 -11.53
CA CYS A 297 -5.65 0.46 -12.75
C CYS A 297 -5.73 -1.04 -12.50
N TYR A 298 -6.03 -1.79 -13.56
CA TYR A 298 -5.74 -3.20 -13.59
C TYR A 298 -5.30 -3.54 -15.01
N GLY A 299 -4.37 -4.46 -15.12
CA GLY A 299 -3.71 -4.75 -16.38
C GLY A 299 -2.58 -3.76 -16.71
N THR A 300 -2.04 -3.89 -17.86
CA THR A 300 -0.96 -3.08 -18.39
C THR A 300 -1.34 -2.46 -19.73
N THR A 301 -0.60 -1.45 -20.18
CA THR A 301 -0.77 -0.89 -21.53
C THR A 301 -0.49 -1.91 -22.63
N GLU A 302 0.21 -2.99 -22.33
CA GLU A 302 0.50 -4.10 -23.24
C GLU A 302 -0.70 -5.02 -23.42
N TYR A 303 -1.67 -4.98 -22.51
CA TYR A 303 -2.83 -5.85 -22.47
C TYR A 303 -4.13 -5.06 -22.31
N PRO A 304 -4.50 -4.24 -23.31
CA PRO A 304 -5.69 -3.40 -23.23
C PRO A 304 -7.00 -4.21 -23.09
N GLU A 305 -7.00 -5.49 -23.44
CA GLU A 305 -8.13 -6.38 -23.25
C GLU A 305 -8.48 -6.61 -21.78
N ASP A 306 -7.57 -6.39 -20.85
CA ASP A 306 -7.86 -6.49 -19.41
C ASP A 306 -8.83 -5.39 -18.96
N MET A 307 -8.96 -4.33 -19.76
CA MET A 307 -9.94 -3.27 -19.58
C MET A 307 -11.35 -3.63 -20.03
N THR A 308 -11.50 -4.76 -20.74
CA THR A 308 -12.79 -5.13 -21.34
C THR A 308 -13.85 -5.33 -20.26
N GLY A 309 -14.98 -4.69 -20.44
CA GLY A 309 -16.14 -4.85 -19.59
C GLY A 309 -16.14 -4.05 -18.30
N ILE A 310 -15.19 -3.11 -18.10
CA ILE A 310 -15.31 -2.17 -16.97
C ILE A 310 -16.59 -1.36 -17.12
N THR A 311 -17.33 -1.29 -16.03
CA THR A 311 -18.52 -0.46 -15.93
C THR A 311 -18.33 0.59 -14.84
N LEU A 312 -18.43 1.85 -15.22
CA LEU A 312 -18.35 2.99 -14.32
C LEU A 312 -19.77 3.54 -14.08
N ALA A 313 -20.12 3.81 -12.85
CA ALA A 313 -21.46 4.28 -12.50
C ALA A 313 -21.44 5.32 -11.39
N LYS A 314 -22.29 6.35 -11.55
CA LYS A 314 -22.70 7.22 -10.45
C LYS A 314 -23.90 6.57 -9.77
N LEU A 315 -23.81 6.42 -8.46
CA LEU A 315 -24.86 5.81 -7.64
C LEU A 315 -25.67 6.88 -6.94
N ASP A 316 -26.97 6.61 -6.72
CA ASP A 316 -27.93 7.37 -5.93
C ASP A 316 -27.69 8.89 -5.81
N GLY A 317 -28.32 9.66 -6.68
CA GLY A 317 -28.28 11.12 -6.60
C GLY A 317 -26.91 11.73 -6.83
N ALA A 318 -25.98 10.98 -7.44
CA ALA A 318 -24.61 11.37 -7.77
C ALA A 318 -23.70 11.63 -6.55
N THR A 319 -24.03 11.08 -5.40
CA THR A 319 -23.19 11.20 -4.20
C THR A 319 -22.16 10.08 -4.05
N ALA A 320 -22.41 8.90 -4.63
CA ALA A 320 -21.49 7.79 -4.67
C ALA A 320 -21.06 7.48 -6.10
N VAL A 321 -19.85 6.97 -6.26
CA VAL A 321 -19.30 6.55 -7.56
C VAL A 321 -18.71 5.15 -7.45
N SER A 322 -18.81 4.37 -8.52
CA SER A 322 -18.31 3.00 -8.52
C SER A 322 -17.73 2.56 -9.86
N ALA A 323 -16.85 1.58 -9.79
CA ALA A 323 -16.37 0.82 -10.93
C ALA A 323 -16.57 -0.68 -10.68
N VAL A 324 -17.05 -1.39 -11.66
CA VAL A 324 -17.06 -2.85 -11.71
C VAL A 324 -15.94 -3.30 -12.64
N ILE A 325 -15.07 -4.15 -12.16
CA ILE A 325 -13.87 -4.61 -12.85
C ILE A 325 -13.96 -6.13 -13.00
N PRO A 326 -14.45 -6.63 -14.16
CA PRO A 326 -14.71 -8.06 -14.36
C PRO A 326 -13.46 -8.93 -14.25
N ALA A 327 -12.32 -8.45 -14.73
CA ALA A 327 -11.06 -9.21 -14.70
C ALA A 327 -10.64 -9.64 -13.30
N ILE A 328 -10.96 -8.86 -12.29
CA ILE A 328 -10.70 -9.15 -10.88
C ILE A 328 -11.98 -9.42 -10.07
N GLN A 329 -13.12 -9.55 -10.77
CA GLN A 329 -14.43 -9.80 -10.16
C GLN A 329 -14.74 -8.91 -8.95
N THR A 330 -14.36 -7.62 -9.05
CA THR A 330 -14.47 -6.68 -7.94
C THR A 330 -15.21 -5.43 -8.37
N LYS A 331 -16.08 -4.95 -7.48
CA LYS A 331 -16.65 -3.61 -7.54
C LYS A 331 -15.97 -2.76 -6.47
N VAL A 332 -15.47 -1.61 -6.86
CA VAL A 332 -14.96 -0.58 -5.97
C VAL A 332 -15.91 0.62 -5.97
N SER A 333 -16.18 1.20 -4.81
CA SER A 333 -16.97 2.42 -4.73
C SER A 333 -16.44 3.38 -3.67
N LEU A 334 -16.68 4.68 -3.92
CA LEU A 334 -16.47 5.75 -2.95
C LEU A 334 -17.85 6.30 -2.57
N THR A 335 -18.13 6.29 -1.26
CA THR A 335 -19.41 6.74 -0.71
C THR A 335 -19.16 7.77 0.39
N PRO A 336 -19.45 9.06 0.15
CA PRO A 336 -19.33 10.09 1.17
C PRO A 336 -20.48 10.04 2.17
N SER A 337 -20.22 10.45 3.41
CA SER A 337 -21.25 10.58 4.47
C SER A 337 -22.15 11.81 4.31
N ALA A 338 -21.72 12.75 3.50
CA ALA A 338 -22.40 14.02 3.29
C ALA A 338 -22.65 14.25 1.80
N LYS A 339 -23.54 15.22 1.49
CA LYS A 339 -23.81 15.59 0.10
C LYS A 339 -22.53 16.03 -0.60
N ALA A 340 -22.26 15.42 -1.73
CA ALA A 340 -21.09 15.66 -2.56
C ALA A 340 -21.45 15.46 -4.05
N GLU A 341 -20.60 15.97 -4.92
CA GLU A 341 -20.74 15.79 -6.35
C GLU A 341 -19.77 14.72 -6.83
N GLY A 342 -20.29 13.55 -7.18
CA GLY A 342 -19.51 12.45 -7.71
C GLY A 342 -19.12 12.67 -9.17
N TYR A 343 -17.90 12.27 -9.53
CA TYR A 343 -17.40 12.30 -10.90
C TYR A 343 -16.64 11.04 -11.26
N ILE A 344 -16.49 10.81 -12.56
CA ILE A 344 -15.79 9.68 -13.15
C ILE A 344 -14.98 10.20 -14.33
N GLU A 345 -13.70 9.81 -14.38
CA GLU A 345 -12.81 10.08 -15.50
C GLU A 345 -12.27 8.76 -16.03
N GLU A 346 -12.42 8.52 -17.33
CA GLU A 346 -11.89 7.36 -18.03
C GLU A 346 -10.60 7.71 -18.77
N GLY A 347 -9.72 6.71 -18.94
CA GLY A 347 -8.50 6.89 -19.72
C GLY A 347 -7.49 7.82 -19.07
N TYR A 348 -7.52 7.90 -17.75
CA TYR A 348 -6.61 8.73 -16.98
C TYR A 348 -5.17 8.25 -17.11
N ALA A 349 -4.24 9.16 -17.41
CA ALA A 349 -2.80 8.92 -17.58
C ALA A 349 -2.44 7.93 -18.71
N PHE A 350 -1.32 7.25 -18.58
CA PHE A 350 -0.70 6.45 -19.64
C PHE A 350 -1.13 4.98 -19.66
N SER A 351 -1.83 4.53 -18.64
CA SER A 351 -2.28 3.15 -18.54
C SER A 351 -3.81 3.07 -18.61
N PRO A 352 -4.36 1.86 -18.76
CA PRO A 352 -5.78 1.63 -18.60
C PRO A 352 -6.21 1.98 -17.16
N MET A 353 -6.40 3.24 -16.93
CA MET A 353 -6.74 3.81 -15.64
C MET A 353 -8.08 4.52 -15.68
N PHE A 354 -8.73 4.52 -14.55
CA PHE A 354 -9.91 5.34 -14.32
C PHE A 354 -9.72 6.12 -13.02
N LYS A 355 -10.44 7.20 -12.89
CA LYS A 355 -10.52 7.98 -11.66
C LYS A 355 -11.96 8.06 -11.22
N LEU A 356 -12.21 7.72 -9.97
CA LEU A 356 -13.47 7.93 -9.29
C LEU A 356 -13.25 8.94 -8.19
N GLY A 357 -14.13 9.89 -8.05
CA GLY A 357 -14.01 10.86 -6.99
C GLY A 357 -15.30 11.58 -6.70
N TYR A 358 -15.26 12.40 -5.68
CA TYR A 358 -16.32 13.35 -5.39
C TYR A 358 -15.73 14.66 -4.89
N LYS A 359 -16.42 15.74 -5.22
CA LYS A 359 -16.10 17.09 -4.78
C LYS A 359 -17.12 17.56 -3.75
N LYS A 360 -16.64 18.10 -2.64
CA LYS A 360 -17.46 18.58 -1.54
C LYS A 360 -16.92 19.92 -1.03
N GLN A 361 -17.78 20.90 -0.83
CA GLN A 361 -17.44 22.07 -0.06
C GLN A 361 -17.31 21.69 1.41
N ILE A 362 -16.22 22.10 2.04
CA ILE A 362 -15.94 21.88 3.46
C ILE A 362 -16.15 23.16 4.26
N THR A 363 -16.45 23.00 5.55
CA THR A 363 -16.72 24.10 6.48
C THR A 363 -15.84 23.98 7.74
N ASP A 364 -15.69 25.09 8.46
CA ASP A 364 -14.94 25.07 9.71
C ASP A 364 -15.55 24.09 10.73
N LYS A 365 -14.69 23.37 11.45
CA LYS A 365 -15.08 22.36 12.45
C LYS A 365 -15.89 21.19 11.93
N GLU A 366 -15.98 21.01 10.63
CA GLU A 366 -16.69 19.89 10.03
C GLU A 366 -15.92 18.58 10.22
N VAL A 367 -16.68 17.51 10.48
CA VAL A 367 -16.19 16.12 10.44
C VAL A 367 -17.05 15.37 9.44
N PHE A 368 -16.42 14.70 8.49
CA PHE A 368 -17.13 13.86 7.52
C PHE A 368 -16.30 12.62 7.20
N ALA A 369 -16.94 11.61 6.66
CA ALA A 369 -16.33 10.35 6.33
C ALA A 369 -16.58 9.95 4.87
N THR A 370 -15.63 9.17 4.34
CA THR A 370 -15.75 8.48 3.06
C THR A 370 -15.54 7.00 3.30
N TRP A 371 -16.38 6.17 2.72
CA TRP A 371 -16.16 4.73 2.66
C TRP A 371 -15.60 4.36 1.29
N LEU A 372 -14.45 3.75 1.29
CA LEU A 372 -13.93 3.00 0.16
C LEU A 372 -14.39 1.56 0.35
N ASN A 373 -15.33 1.12 -0.50
CA ASN A 373 -15.94 -0.21 -0.39
C ASN A 373 -15.41 -1.12 -1.49
N LEU A 374 -15.08 -2.35 -1.12
CA LEU A 374 -14.69 -3.42 -2.03
C LEU A 374 -15.73 -4.54 -1.94
N GLU A 375 -16.38 -4.84 -3.05
CA GLU A 375 -17.44 -5.87 -3.11
C GLU A 375 -17.10 -6.87 -4.21
N LYS A 376 -17.48 -8.13 -4.02
CA LYS A 376 -17.45 -9.09 -5.12
C LYS A 376 -18.44 -8.65 -6.19
N ALA A 377 -17.97 -8.51 -7.42
CA ALA A 377 -18.85 -8.28 -8.56
C ALA A 377 -19.61 -9.57 -8.91
N ASN A 378 -20.88 -9.45 -9.21
CA ASN A 378 -21.73 -10.56 -9.62
C ASN A 378 -21.53 -10.88 -11.10
#